data_e74692517f5ae398ab0b9dba84c14001
#
_entry.id   e74692517f5ae398ab0b9dba84c14001
#
_cell.length_a   1.000
_cell.length_b   1.000
_cell.length_c   1.000
_cell.angle_alpha   90.00
_cell.angle_beta   90.00
_cell.angle_gamma   90.00
#
_symmetry.space_group_name_H-M   'P 1'
#
loop_
_entity.id
_entity.type
_entity.pdbx_description
1 polymer ?
#
loop_
_entity_poly.entity_id
_entity_poly.type
_entity_poly.pdbx_seq_one_letter_code
_entity_poly.pdbx_strand_id
1 'polypeptide(L)'
;LKLKSMGKDVRIDDVTCYGEQEKQRVNQLSVFGVSYERMTKQEYEQITDSSMSPLHRARRLLWGRKDLSYREASCNYDPEILRREPALLLGYFQTERYFADIKEQVREAFTFRNLTLTKESAAMEQQMKECESVSVHIRRGDYLTPANQALFGGICDLDYYHRAVAEIRKRKPDVKFFLFSNDMEWTKEHFCG
;
A
#
# COMPACT_ATOMS: atom_id res chain seq x y z
N LEU A 1 10.76 7.69 2.51
CA LEU A 1 11.38 8.73 1.67
C LEU A 1 11.24 10.11 2.31
N LYS A 2 10.00 10.62 2.56
CA LYS A 2 9.80 11.98 3.10
C LYS A 2 10.55 12.23 4.41
N LEU A 3 10.43 11.37 5.40
CA LEU A 3 11.14 11.54 6.67
C LEU A 3 12.67 11.48 6.48
N LYS A 4 13.17 10.60 5.60
CA LYS A 4 14.60 10.58 5.24
C LYS A 4 15.07 11.88 4.56
N SER A 5 14.26 12.48 3.68
CA SER A 5 14.59 13.78 3.07
C SER A 5 14.63 14.92 4.08
N MET A 6 14.01 14.75 5.25
CA MET A 6 14.08 15.67 6.39
C MET A 6 15.27 15.37 7.34
N GLY A 7 16.15 14.44 6.98
CA GLY A 7 17.31 14.05 7.79
C GLY A 7 16.98 13.15 8.99
N LYS A 8 15.78 12.54 9.03
CA LYS A 8 15.39 11.63 10.12
C LYS A 8 15.93 10.22 9.91
N ASP A 9 16.33 9.56 10.99
CA ASP A 9 16.61 8.12 10.98
C ASP A 9 15.28 7.37 10.88
N VAL A 10 15.12 6.57 9.81
CA VAL A 10 13.86 5.90 9.50
C VAL A 10 14.09 4.43 9.28
N ARG A 11 13.41 3.61 10.07
CA ARG A 11 13.40 2.16 9.97
C ARG A 11 11.99 1.66 9.71
N ILE A 12 11.87 0.55 9.02
CA ILE A 12 10.58 -0.06 8.70
C ILE A 12 10.41 -1.32 9.56
N ASP A 13 9.27 -1.39 10.25
CA ASP A 13 8.82 -2.61 10.87
C ASP A 13 8.07 -3.45 9.84
N ASP A 14 8.75 -4.41 9.27
CA ASP A 14 8.18 -5.39 8.31
C ASP A 14 7.98 -6.78 8.95
N VAL A 15 8.11 -6.87 10.26
CA VAL A 15 8.01 -8.12 11.01
C VAL A 15 6.81 -8.15 11.95
N THR A 16 6.62 -7.11 12.76
CA THR A 16 5.61 -7.11 13.82
C THR A 16 4.25 -6.57 13.35
N CYS A 17 4.24 -5.77 12.29
CA CYS A 17 3.01 -5.20 11.74
C CYS A 17 2.14 -6.22 10.97
N TYR A 18 2.70 -7.35 10.57
CA TYR A 18 1.96 -8.43 9.92
C TYR A 18 1.59 -9.49 10.96
N GLY A 19 0.29 -9.62 11.27
CA GLY A 19 -0.23 -10.71 12.07
C GLY A 19 0.04 -12.08 11.41
N GLU A 20 -0.18 -13.19 12.15
CA GLU A 20 0.08 -14.54 11.61
C GLU A 20 -0.68 -14.85 10.32
N GLN A 21 -1.88 -14.28 10.16
CA GLN A 21 -2.69 -14.41 8.95
C GLN A 21 -2.13 -13.62 7.75
N GLU A 22 -1.27 -12.65 7.98
CA GLU A 22 -0.68 -11.80 6.94
C GLU A 22 0.75 -12.21 6.56
N LYS A 23 1.31 -13.26 7.15
CA LYS A 23 2.63 -13.82 6.80
C LYS A 23 2.77 -14.22 5.32
N GLN A 24 1.65 -14.34 4.60
CA GLN A 24 1.63 -14.61 3.16
C GLN A 24 1.84 -13.34 2.30
N ARG A 25 1.79 -12.14 2.89
CA ARG A 25 2.07 -10.90 2.16
C ARG A 25 3.58 -10.71 2.06
N VAL A 26 4.09 -10.97 0.89
CA VAL A 26 5.51 -10.75 0.59
C VAL A 26 5.74 -9.24 0.42
N ASN A 27 6.78 -8.72 1.08
CA ASN A 27 7.23 -7.36 0.84
C ASN A 27 7.77 -7.23 -0.60
N GLN A 28 7.08 -6.48 -1.43
CA GLN A 28 7.40 -6.31 -2.85
C GLN A 28 8.21 -5.03 -3.15
N LEU A 29 8.66 -4.29 -2.16
CA LEU A 29 9.47 -3.08 -2.38
C LEU A 29 10.77 -3.36 -3.15
N SER A 30 11.26 -4.58 -3.09
CA SER A 30 12.46 -5.02 -3.84
C SER A 30 12.31 -4.92 -5.36
N VAL A 31 11.08 -5.03 -5.92
CA VAL A 31 10.85 -4.88 -7.37
C VAL A 31 11.15 -3.46 -7.88
N PHE A 32 11.10 -2.48 -6.98
CA PHE A 32 11.44 -1.09 -7.27
C PHE A 32 12.91 -0.76 -6.95
N GLY A 33 13.68 -1.69 -6.41
CA GLY A 33 15.03 -1.43 -5.95
C GLY A 33 15.10 -0.54 -4.70
N VAL A 34 14.00 -0.39 -3.97
CA VAL A 34 13.95 0.38 -2.72
C VAL A 34 14.61 -0.43 -1.61
N SER A 35 15.67 0.14 -1.03
CA SER A 35 16.31 -0.37 0.18
C SER A 35 15.87 0.42 1.40
N TYR A 36 15.71 -0.27 2.52
CA TYR A 36 15.39 0.35 3.80
C TYR A 36 16.06 -0.41 4.95
N GLU A 37 16.26 0.28 6.04
CA GLU A 37 16.72 -0.33 7.28
C GLU A 37 15.54 -0.92 8.03
N ARG A 38 15.73 -2.14 8.52
CA ARG A 38 14.69 -2.82 9.31
C ARG A 38 14.77 -2.40 10.76
N MET A 39 13.60 -2.24 11.36
CA MET A 39 13.48 -2.08 12.80
C MET A 39 13.79 -3.41 13.48
N THR A 40 14.62 -3.39 14.51
CA THR A 40 14.87 -4.55 15.36
C THR A 40 13.75 -4.72 16.38
N LYS A 41 13.58 -5.95 16.89
CA LYS A 41 12.64 -6.23 17.97
C LYS A 41 12.92 -5.36 19.21
N GLN A 42 14.17 -5.12 19.52
CA GLN A 42 14.56 -4.32 20.67
C GLN A 42 14.13 -2.86 20.50
N GLU A 43 14.29 -2.27 19.33
CA GLU A 43 13.83 -0.90 19.02
C GLU A 43 12.31 -0.81 19.09
N TYR A 44 11.62 -1.78 18.53
CA TYR A 44 10.16 -1.87 18.63
C TYR A 44 9.71 -1.89 20.11
N GLU A 45 10.31 -2.76 20.94
CA GLU A 45 10.01 -2.86 22.36
C GLU A 45 10.31 -1.57 23.11
N GLN A 46 11.35 -0.85 22.74
CA GLN A 46 11.72 0.44 23.34
C GLN A 46 10.69 1.53 23.02
N ILE A 47 10.31 1.66 21.74
CA ILE A 47 9.37 2.69 21.28
C ILE A 47 7.96 2.41 21.82
N THR A 48 7.52 1.16 21.82
CA THR A 48 6.19 0.77 22.29
C THR A 48 6.12 0.50 23.80
N ASP A 49 7.27 0.56 24.48
CA ASP A 49 7.41 0.19 25.88
C ASP A 49 6.83 -1.19 26.19
N SER A 50 7.07 -2.16 25.30
CA SER A 50 6.48 -3.51 25.37
C SER A 50 7.45 -4.58 25.89
N SER A 51 8.69 -4.22 26.27
CA SER A 51 9.68 -5.17 26.78
C SER A 51 9.15 -5.98 27.96
N MET A 52 9.32 -7.30 27.91
CA MET A 52 8.87 -8.24 28.94
C MET A 52 9.86 -8.40 30.09
N SER A 53 10.99 -7.67 30.08
CA SER A 53 11.97 -7.76 31.15
C SER A 53 11.39 -7.35 32.52
N PRO A 54 11.82 -7.99 33.63
CA PRO A 54 11.27 -7.69 34.97
C PRO A 54 11.43 -6.21 35.38
N LEU A 55 12.55 -5.59 35.03
CA LEU A 55 12.82 -4.17 35.32
C LEU A 55 11.84 -3.24 34.55
N HIS A 56 11.59 -3.49 33.29
CA HIS A 56 10.64 -2.69 32.51
C HIS A 56 9.20 -2.91 32.99
N ARG A 57 8.85 -4.12 33.41
CA ARG A 57 7.54 -4.41 34.00
C ARG A 57 7.34 -3.67 35.31
N ALA A 58 8.34 -3.71 36.21
CA ALA A 58 8.29 -2.97 37.48
C ALA A 58 8.19 -1.45 37.25
N ARG A 59 8.98 -0.91 36.29
CA ARG A 59 8.91 0.50 35.94
C ARG A 59 7.51 0.88 35.42
N ARG A 60 6.91 0.08 34.52
CA ARG A 60 5.55 0.35 34.03
C ARG A 60 4.49 0.33 35.14
N LEU A 61 4.66 -0.53 36.12
CA LEU A 61 3.75 -0.58 37.27
C LEU A 61 3.83 0.70 38.12
N LEU A 62 5.02 1.29 38.26
CA LEU A 62 5.24 2.49 39.05
C LEU A 62 4.95 3.80 38.32
N TRP A 63 5.29 3.89 37.04
CA TRP A 63 5.24 5.15 36.26
C TRP A 63 4.36 5.08 35.02
N GLY A 64 3.65 4.00 34.83
CA GLY A 64 2.82 3.79 33.63
C GLY A 64 3.61 3.44 32.37
N ARG A 65 2.89 3.16 31.30
CA ARG A 65 3.45 2.82 29.98
C ARG A 65 3.80 4.11 29.22
N LYS A 66 4.98 4.13 28.60
CA LYS A 66 5.47 5.22 27.75
C LYS A 66 5.48 4.76 26.28
N ASP A 67 4.30 4.57 25.72
CA ASP A 67 4.16 4.17 24.32
C ASP A 67 4.26 5.41 23.40
N LEU A 68 5.21 5.38 22.49
CA LEU A 68 5.45 6.43 21.51
C LEU A 68 4.82 6.10 20.14
N SER A 69 3.91 5.14 20.09
CA SER A 69 3.16 4.84 18.89
C SER A 69 2.21 5.98 18.56
N TYR A 70 2.16 6.32 17.28
CA TYR A 70 1.18 7.24 16.73
C TYR A 70 0.40 6.55 15.63
N ARG A 71 -0.89 6.40 15.84
CA ARG A 71 -1.80 5.82 14.85
C ARG A 71 -2.52 6.94 14.10
N GLU A 72 -2.46 6.87 12.77
CA GLU A 72 -3.24 7.75 11.90
C GLU A 72 -4.73 7.66 12.27
N ALA A 73 -5.32 8.81 12.60
CA ALA A 73 -6.71 8.88 13.05
C ALA A 73 -7.72 8.84 11.88
N SER A 74 -7.29 9.27 10.70
CA SER A 74 -8.11 9.32 9.49
C SER A 74 -7.21 9.37 8.25
N CYS A 75 -7.79 9.21 7.06
CA CYS A 75 -7.06 9.36 5.79
C CYS A 75 -6.71 10.83 5.44
N ASN A 76 -7.01 11.78 6.32
CA ASN A 76 -6.68 13.19 6.12
C ASN A 76 -5.21 13.47 6.44
N TYR A 77 -4.67 14.49 5.79
CA TYR A 77 -3.31 14.96 6.05
C TYR A 77 -3.17 15.51 7.47
N ASP A 78 -2.22 14.96 8.23
CA ASP A 78 -1.83 15.46 9.56
C ASP A 78 -0.35 15.84 9.56
N PRO A 79 -0.01 17.16 9.58
CA PRO A 79 1.37 17.62 9.57
C PRO A 79 2.15 17.22 10.83
N GLU A 80 1.51 16.94 11.95
CA GLU A 80 2.15 16.55 13.19
C GLU A 80 2.90 15.21 13.06
N ILE A 81 2.45 14.32 12.16
CA ILE A 81 3.16 13.07 11.85
C ILE A 81 4.62 13.32 11.46
N LEU A 82 4.87 14.38 10.67
CA LEU A 82 6.22 14.70 10.20
C LEU A 82 7.12 15.29 11.29
N ARG A 83 6.55 15.78 12.40
CA ARG A 83 7.28 16.39 13.51
C ARG A 83 7.60 15.42 14.65
N ARG A 84 6.88 14.29 14.72
CA ARG A 84 7.06 13.33 15.81
C ARG A 84 8.41 12.63 15.72
N GLU A 85 9.14 12.62 16.85
CA GLU A 85 10.43 11.95 16.97
C GLU A 85 10.79 11.79 18.46
N PRO A 86 11.18 10.59 18.94
CA PRO A 86 11.01 9.32 18.22
C PRO A 86 9.54 8.88 18.22
N ALA A 87 9.12 8.12 17.20
CA ALA A 87 7.76 7.58 17.14
C ALA A 87 7.68 6.32 16.26
N LEU A 88 6.77 5.41 16.62
CA LEU A 88 6.29 4.36 15.73
C LEU A 88 5.04 4.86 15.01
N LEU A 89 5.13 5.11 13.71
CA LEU A 89 4.02 5.59 12.90
C LEU A 89 3.22 4.41 12.35
N LEU A 90 1.95 4.35 12.66
CA LEU A 90 1.02 3.29 12.25
C LEU A 90 -0.13 3.91 11.44
N GLY A 91 -0.21 3.60 10.15
CA GLY A 91 -1.25 4.12 9.27
C GLY A 91 -0.99 3.80 7.82
N TYR A 92 -1.91 4.20 6.96
CA TYR A 92 -1.82 4.05 5.52
C TYR A 92 -1.20 5.26 4.82
N PHE A 93 -1.29 6.45 5.42
CA PHE A 93 -0.73 7.72 4.92
C PHE A 93 -1.06 7.97 3.45
N GLN A 94 -2.33 7.79 3.08
CA GLN A 94 -2.80 7.70 1.69
C GLN A 94 -2.87 9.05 0.95
N THR A 95 -2.58 10.16 1.61
CA THR A 95 -2.62 11.48 0.95
C THR A 95 -1.26 11.87 0.38
N GLU A 96 -1.24 12.34 -0.87
CA GLU A 96 -0.02 12.83 -1.53
C GLU A 96 0.60 14.06 -0.84
N ARG A 97 -0.16 14.79 0.00
CA ARG A 97 0.31 15.94 0.76
C ARG A 97 1.51 15.64 1.66
N TYR A 98 1.70 14.38 2.05
CA TYR A 98 2.88 13.97 2.83
C TYR A 98 4.19 14.02 2.04
N PHE A 99 4.15 13.95 0.72
CA PHE A 99 5.33 13.84 -0.13
C PHE A 99 5.25 14.67 -1.43
N ALA A 100 4.30 15.61 -1.53
CA ALA A 100 4.10 16.43 -2.72
C ALA A 100 5.36 17.22 -3.12
N ASP A 101 6.13 17.69 -2.15
CA ASP A 101 7.38 18.44 -2.35
C ASP A 101 8.57 17.57 -2.78
N ILE A 102 8.46 16.23 -2.65
CA ILE A 102 9.47 15.27 -3.10
C ILE A 102 8.92 14.30 -4.15
N LYS A 103 7.87 14.67 -4.88
CA LYS A 103 7.15 13.77 -5.80
C LYS A 103 8.05 13.11 -6.84
N GLU A 104 9.07 13.82 -7.35
CA GLU A 104 9.99 13.26 -8.34
C GLU A 104 10.90 12.20 -7.71
N GLN A 105 11.35 12.38 -6.48
CA GLN A 105 12.10 11.37 -5.73
C GLN A 105 11.24 10.13 -5.45
N VAL A 106 9.94 10.33 -5.19
CA VAL A 106 9.00 9.22 -5.00
C VAL A 106 8.82 8.46 -6.31
N ARG A 107 8.59 9.14 -7.44
CA ARG A 107 8.48 8.51 -8.75
C ARG A 107 9.72 7.70 -9.12
N GLU A 108 10.91 8.29 -8.93
CA GLU A 108 12.18 7.62 -9.17
C GLU A 108 12.35 6.37 -8.29
N ALA A 109 12.00 6.46 -6.99
CA ALA A 109 12.08 5.34 -6.07
C ALA A 109 11.14 4.19 -6.43
N PHE A 110 9.98 4.48 -7.01
CA PHE A 110 8.98 3.49 -7.43
C PHE A 110 9.07 3.13 -8.92
N THR A 111 10.20 3.39 -9.56
CA THR A 111 10.49 2.86 -10.89
C THR A 111 10.84 1.38 -10.79
N PHE A 112 10.21 0.55 -11.61
CA PHE A 112 10.50 -0.89 -11.66
C PHE A 112 11.94 -1.12 -12.13
N ARG A 113 12.77 -1.73 -11.29
CA ARG A 113 14.20 -1.98 -11.58
C ARG A 113 14.55 -3.46 -11.63
N ASN A 114 13.87 -4.27 -10.81
CA ASN A 114 14.17 -5.68 -10.61
C ASN A 114 12.99 -6.57 -11.01
N LEU A 115 12.19 -6.11 -12.00
CA LEU A 115 11.05 -6.86 -12.50
C LEU A 115 11.44 -7.62 -13.76
N THR A 116 11.35 -8.95 -13.70
CA THR A 116 11.44 -9.80 -14.89
C THR A 116 10.02 -10.20 -15.28
N LEU A 117 9.57 -9.74 -16.44
CA LEU A 117 8.26 -10.10 -16.97
C LEU A 117 8.31 -11.48 -17.62
N THR A 118 7.20 -12.22 -17.53
CA THR A 118 6.99 -13.40 -18.38
C THR A 118 6.86 -12.96 -19.84
N LYS A 119 6.98 -13.90 -20.78
CA LYS A 119 6.80 -13.60 -22.21
C LYS A 119 5.42 -13.01 -22.51
N GLU A 120 4.39 -13.56 -21.88
CA GLU A 120 3.00 -13.11 -22.01
C GLU A 120 2.83 -11.69 -21.44
N SER A 121 3.38 -11.42 -20.26
CA SER A 121 3.32 -10.08 -19.64
C SER A 121 4.08 -9.04 -20.46
N ALA A 122 5.24 -9.40 -21.00
CA ALA A 122 6.00 -8.51 -21.87
C ALA A 122 5.26 -8.21 -23.20
N ALA A 123 4.61 -9.21 -23.79
CA ALA A 123 3.79 -9.01 -24.99
C ALA A 123 2.58 -8.11 -24.70
N MET A 124 1.94 -8.28 -23.54
CA MET A 124 0.83 -7.42 -23.10
C MET A 124 1.31 -5.98 -22.87
N GLU A 125 2.44 -5.79 -22.19
CA GLU A 125 3.04 -4.47 -22.00
C GLU A 125 3.32 -3.77 -23.34
N GLN A 126 3.86 -4.50 -24.32
CA GLN A 126 4.11 -3.97 -25.65
C GLN A 126 2.81 -3.53 -26.34
N GLN A 127 1.77 -4.35 -26.29
CA GLN A 127 0.45 -3.99 -26.84
C GLN A 127 -0.12 -2.71 -26.19
N MET A 128 0.04 -2.56 -24.86
CA MET A 128 -0.39 -1.36 -24.15
C MET A 128 0.37 -0.11 -24.60
N LYS A 129 1.66 -0.23 -24.93
CA LYS A 129 2.49 0.89 -25.42
C LYS A 129 2.16 1.31 -26.85
N GLU A 130 1.65 0.39 -27.65
CA GLU A 130 1.34 0.61 -29.10
C GLU A 130 -0.05 1.20 -29.35
N CYS A 131 -0.86 1.43 -28.32
CA CYS A 131 -2.20 1.97 -28.45
C CYS A 131 -2.54 2.96 -27.33
N GLU A 132 -3.61 3.72 -27.50
CA GLU A 132 -4.25 4.36 -26.34
C GLU A 132 -4.86 3.27 -25.45
N SER A 133 -4.23 3.05 -24.32
CA SER A 133 -4.61 1.97 -23.40
C SER A 133 -5.25 2.51 -22.11
N VAL A 134 -6.27 1.81 -21.64
CA VAL A 134 -6.89 2.05 -20.33
C VAL A 134 -6.87 0.75 -19.53
N SER A 135 -6.32 0.79 -18.32
CA SER A 135 -6.42 -0.33 -17.41
C SER A 135 -7.75 -0.31 -16.65
N VAL A 136 -8.40 -1.47 -16.56
CA VAL A 136 -9.58 -1.69 -15.71
C VAL A 136 -9.18 -2.68 -14.63
N HIS A 137 -9.12 -2.22 -13.39
CA HIS A 137 -8.76 -3.06 -12.25
C HIS A 137 -10.01 -3.53 -11.50
N ILE A 138 -10.18 -4.84 -11.43
CA ILE A 138 -11.33 -5.49 -10.78
C ILE A 138 -10.81 -6.32 -9.62
N ARG A 139 -11.05 -5.85 -8.40
CA ARG A 139 -10.68 -6.58 -7.19
C ARG A 139 -11.88 -7.31 -6.62
N ARG A 140 -11.75 -8.63 -6.51
CA ARG A 140 -12.80 -9.52 -5.95
C ARG A 140 -12.26 -10.32 -4.78
N GLY A 141 -11.54 -11.35 -5.01
CA GLY A 141 -10.84 -12.22 -4.05
C GLY A 141 -11.19 -12.02 -2.58
N ASP A 142 -10.32 -11.34 -1.87
CA ASP A 142 -10.49 -11.02 -0.45
C ASP A 142 -11.70 -10.10 -0.15
N TYR A 143 -12.21 -9.34 -1.13
CA TYR A 143 -13.41 -8.49 -0.98
C TYR A 143 -14.70 -9.30 -0.89
N LEU A 144 -14.70 -10.57 -1.28
CA LEU A 144 -15.86 -11.45 -1.17
C LEU A 144 -16.00 -12.09 0.21
N THR A 145 -15.04 -11.91 1.12
CA THR A 145 -15.21 -12.36 2.51
C THR A 145 -16.32 -11.56 3.19
N PRO A 146 -17.12 -12.15 4.10
CA PRO A 146 -18.24 -11.47 4.73
C PRO A 146 -17.87 -10.14 5.39
N ALA A 147 -16.72 -10.07 6.05
CA ALA A 147 -16.25 -8.86 6.72
C ALA A 147 -15.88 -7.75 5.72
N ASN A 148 -15.18 -8.08 4.63
CA ASN A 148 -14.80 -7.10 3.62
C ASN A 148 -15.98 -6.75 2.71
N GLN A 149 -16.89 -7.68 2.46
CA GLN A 149 -18.11 -7.41 1.70
C GLN A 149 -19.01 -6.41 2.40
N ALA A 150 -19.09 -6.44 3.73
CA ALA A 150 -19.82 -5.44 4.50
C ALA A 150 -19.24 -4.02 4.40
N LEU A 151 -17.90 -3.92 4.18
CA LEU A 151 -17.19 -2.64 4.10
C LEU A 151 -17.06 -2.12 2.66
N PHE A 152 -16.84 -2.99 1.70
CA PHE A 152 -16.43 -2.66 0.32
C PHE A 152 -17.39 -3.19 -0.74
N GLY A 153 -18.36 -4.05 -0.36
CA GLY A 153 -19.32 -4.62 -1.30
C GLY A 153 -20.21 -3.56 -1.93
N GLY A 154 -20.45 -3.68 -3.24
CA GLY A 154 -21.35 -2.79 -3.97
C GLY A 154 -20.81 -1.38 -4.29
N ILE A 155 -19.56 -1.04 -3.88
CA ILE A 155 -18.98 0.26 -4.21
C ILE A 155 -18.66 0.38 -5.70
N CYS A 156 -18.05 -0.67 -6.28
CA CYS A 156 -17.77 -0.77 -7.71
C CYS A 156 -18.47 -2.02 -8.24
N ASP A 157 -19.73 -1.89 -8.57
CA ASP A 157 -20.54 -2.93 -9.21
C ASP A 157 -20.29 -3.01 -10.73
N LEU A 158 -20.92 -3.95 -11.40
CA LEU A 158 -20.83 -4.09 -12.86
C LEU A 158 -21.30 -2.83 -13.58
N ASP A 159 -22.40 -2.21 -13.11
CA ASP A 159 -22.94 -1.00 -13.71
C ASP A 159 -21.95 0.18 -13.63
N TYR A 160 -21.19 0.28 -12.53
CA TYR A 160 -20.11 1.25 -12.42
C TYR A 160 -19.08 1.06 -13.52
N TYR A 161 -18.57 -0.16 -13.72
CA TYR A 161 -17.58 -0.45 -14.75
C TYR A 161 -18.12 -0.21 -16.15
N HIS A 162 -19.33 -0.63 -16.46
CA HIS A 162 -19.97 -0.39 -17.77
C HIS A 162 -20.11 1.10 -18.06
N ARG A 163 -20.56 1.88 -17.09
CA ARG A 163 -20.67 3.35 -17.24
C ARG A 163 -19.30 3.99 -17.41
N ALA A 164 -18.28 3.57 -16.66
CA ALA A 164 -16.91 4.09 -16.79
C ALA A 164 -16.33 3.81 -18.18
N VAL A 165 -16.47 2.58 -18.67
CA VAL A 165 -16.03 2.19 -20.03
C VAL A 165 -16.77 3.00 -21.09
N ALA A 166 -18.09 3.15 -20.98
CA ALA A 166 -18.90 3.94 -21.92
C ALA A 166 -18.47 5.41 -21.94
N GLU A 167 -18.22 6.01 -20.79
CA GLU A 167 -17.78 7.40 -20.70
C GLU A 167 -16.37 7.61 -21.28
N ILE A 168 -15.46 6.69 -21.08
CA ILE A 168 -14.12 6.75 -21.67
C ILE A 168 -14.21 6.62 -23.20
N ARG A 169 -15.01 5.67 -23.71
CA ARG A 169 -15.19 5.49 -25.16
C ARG A 169 -15.76 6.73 -25.86
N LYS A 170 -16.64 7.50 -25.19
CA LYS A 170 -17.12 8.77 -25.74
C LYS A 170 -16.00 9.78 -25.98
N ARG A 171 -15.00 9.81 -25.11
CA ARG A 171 -13.87 10.74 -25.20
C ARG A 171 -12.73 10.22 -26.07
N LYS A 172 -12.57 8.89 -26.11
CA LYS A 172 -11.50 8.16 -26.79
C LYS A 172 -12.08 6.93 -27.50
N PRO A 173 -12.64 7.07 -28.71
CA PRO A 173 -13.34 5.97 -29.40
C PRO A 173 -12.46 4.75 -29.68
N ASP A 174 -11.16 4.98 -29.98
CA ASP A 174 -10.22 3.94 -30.41
C ASP A 174 -9.43 3.33 -29.23
N VAL A 175 -9.80 3.66 -27.98
CA VAL A 175 -9.11 3.17 -26.80
C VAL A 175 -9.27 1.65 -26.63
N LYS A 176 -8.20 0.98 -26.23
CA LYS A 176 -8.21 -0.43 -25.83
C LYS A 176 -8.22 -0.56 -24.32
N PHE A 177 -9.10 -1.42 -23.80
CA PHE A 177 -9.20 -1.72 -22.39
C PHE A 177 -8.44 -2.99 -22.05
N PHE A 178 -7.62 -2.92 -21.01
CA PHE A 178 -6.86 -4.05 -20.46
C PHE A 178 -7.38 -4.35 -19.06
N LEU A 179 -7.84 -5.58 -18.86
CA LEU A 179 -8.47 -6.00 -17.62
C LEU A 179 -7.45 -6.64 -16.70
N PHE A 180 -7.41 -6.20 -15.46
CA PHE A 180 -6.57 -6.73 -14.40
C PHE A 180 -7.44 -7.15 -13.22
N SER A 181 -7.32 -8.39 -12.78
CA SER A 181 -8.12 -8.91 -11.68
C SER A 181 -7.37 -10.02 -10.93
N ASN A 182 -7.72 -10.20 -9.66
CA ASN A 182 -7.37 -11.39 -8.90
C ASN A 182 -8.41 -12.52 -9.04
N ASP A 183 -9.43 -12.34 -9.91
CA ASP A 183 -10.46 -13.31 -10.31
C ASP A 183 -10.69 -13.19 -11.82
N MET A 184 -9.77 -13.76 -12.60
CA MET A 184 -9.79 -13.63 -14.06
C MET A 184 -10.89 -14.44 -14.73
N GLU A 185 -11.34 -15.54 -14.14
CA GLU A 185 -12.44 -16.36 -14.68
C GLU A 185 -13.73 -15.55 -14.66
N TRP A 186 -14.09 -15.03 -13.51
CA TRP A 186 -15.26 -14.17 -13.37
C TRP A 186 -15.16 -12.92 -14.27
N THR A 187 -13.98 -12.32 -14.33
CA THR A 187 -13.76 -11.12 -15.16
C THR A 187 -13.99 -11.40 -16.64
N LYS A 188 -13.51 -12.51 -17.17
CA LYS A 188 -13.77 -12.92 -18.56
C LYS A 188 -15.23 -13.14 -18.84
N GLU A 189 -15.93 -13.83 -17.93
CA GLU A 189 -17.36 -14.10 -18.07
C GLU A 189 -18.21 -12.82 -18.17
N HIS A 190 -17.84 -11.77 -17.45
CA HIS A 190 -18.67 -10.57 -17.31
C HIS A 190 -18.23 -9.37 -18.17
N PHE A 191 -17.00 -9.40 -18.71
CA PHE A 191 -16.43 -8.27 -19.49
C PHE A 191 -15.92 -8.64 -20.87
N CYS A 192 -15.76 -9.94 -21.22
CA CYS A 192 -15.28 -10.38 -22.50
C CYS A 192 -16.41 -11.06 -23.31
N GLY A 193 -17.48 -10.31 -23.55
CA GLY A 193 -18.61 -10.72 -24.38
C GLY A 193 -18.85 -9.76 -25.54
#